data_c7f60a9f99fb46ddb0b60c44aa743960
#
_entry.id   c7f60a9f99fb46ddb0b60c44aa743960
#
_cell.length_a   1.000
_cell.length_b   1.000
_cell.length_c   1.000
_cell.angle_alpha   90.00
_cell.angle_beta   90.00
_cell.angle_gamma   90.00
#
_symmetry.space_group_name_H-M   'P 1'
#
loop_
_entity.id
_entity.type
_entity.pdbx_description
1 polymer ?
#
loop_
_entity_poly.entity_id
_entity_poly.type
_entity_poly.pdbx_seq_one_letter_code
_entity_poly.pdbx_strand_id
1 'polypeptide(L)'
;MTILHELGAVERFPLPPDSGGAVAAFARIGYELKDALADIVDNAIDSKARNVEIVFHRVENRIGAVSIADDGRGMTDEGLRAAMRFAGSNDHDAGDLGTYGLGLKTASFSQCDSLTVISRKNGATSACRWTKEGIGADWSCDVLDPEQASRVYPLGYSRVPRINATGTVVLWQRLNRLDVEGDVDEFVSEELSRLELQLGLIFHRFLGNGRLNISLAARDVDSALAFPRKLRAHDPFGYAHA
;
A
#
# COMPACT_ATOMS: atom_id res chain seq x y z
N MET A 1 42.50 -1.17 31.22
CA MET A 1 42.49 -2.17 30.13
C MET A 1 41.17 -2.87 30.17
N THR A 2 40.29 -2.58 29.20
CA THR A 2 38.93 -3.11 29.10
C THR A 2 39.00 -4.52 28.60
N ILE A 3 38.62 -5.48 29.43
CA ILE A 3 38.61 -6.90 29.08
C ILE A 3 37.27 -7.16 28.34
N LEU A 4 37.23 -6.83 27.05
CA LEU A 4 36.22 -7.37 26.13
C LEU A 4 36.79 -8.66 25.53
N HIS A 5 36.65 -9.77 26.26
CA HIS A 5 36.91 -11.08 25.66
C HIS A 5 35.78 -11.38 24.70
N GLU A 6 36.11 -11.78 23.46
CA GLU A 6 35.17 -12.39 22.55
C GLU A 6 34.61 -13.67 23.21
N LEU A 7 33.30 -13.65 23.44
CA LEU A 7 32.60 -14.83 23.93
C LEU A 7 32.43 -15.83 22.78
N GLY A 8 33.10 -16.98 22.86
CA GLY A 8 32.94 -18.05 21.89
C GLY A 8 31.55 -18.69 21.98
N ALA A 9 30.89 -18.93 20.84
CA ALA A 9 29.64 -19.66 20.80
C ALA A 9 29.90 -21.13 21.15
N VAL A 10 29.14 -21.65 22.12
CA VAL A 10 29.23 -23.07 22.57
C VAL A 10 28.24 -23.91 21.77
N GLU A 11 27.13 -23.34 21.33
CA GLU A 11 26.06 -24.00 20.58
C GLU A 11 25.37 -23.05 19.64
N ARG A 12 24.85 -23.55 18.53
CA ARG A 12 23.95 -22.82 17.59
C ARG A 12 22.70 -23.66 17.39
N PHE A 13 21.54 -23.07 17.60
CA PHE A 13 20.26 -23.67 17.25
C PHE A 13 19.41 -22.70 16.44
N PRO A 14 18.58 -23.18 15.50
CA PRO A 14 17.68 -22.34 14.74
C PRO A 14 16.59 -21.76 15.65
N LEU A 15 16.38 -20.45 15.57
CA LEU A 15 15.37 -19.73 16.33
C LEU A 15 14.50 -18.92 15.34
N PRO A 16 13.61 -19.59 14.57
CA PRO A 16 12.74 -18.87 13.65
C PRO A 16 11.81 -17.93 14.44
N PRO A 17 11.47 -16.75 13.90
CA PRO A 17 10.51 -15.86 14.54
C PRO A 17 9.15 -16.55 14.67
N ASP A 18 8.49 -16.33 15.80
CA ASP A 18 7.08 -16.71 15.98
C ASP A 18 6.19 -15.92 15.04
N SER A 19 5.38 -16.61 14.23
CA SER A 19 4.54 -16.00 13.21
C SER A 19 3.48 -15.08 13.80
N GLY A 20 2.84 -15.48 14.89
CA GLY A 20 1.84 -14.67 15.59
C GLY A 20 2.45 -13.43 16.22
N GLY A 21 3.63 -13.55 16.84
CA GLY A 21 4.39 -12.45 17.40
C GLY A 21 4.86 -11.46 16.34
N ALA A 22 5.29 -11.93 15.17
CA ALA A 22 5.70 -11.08 14.06
C ALA A 22 4.53 -10.23 13.52
N VAL A 23 3.36 -10.83 13.30
CA VAL A 23 2.14 -10.10 12.88
C VAL A 23 1.73 -9.06 13.91
N ALA A 24 1.75 -9.42 15.20
CA ALA A 24 1.43 -8.49 16.27
C ALA A 24 2.43 -7.32 16.34
N ALA A 25 3.70 -7.57 16.06
CA ALA A 25 4.72 -6.54 15.99
C ALA A 25 4.47 -5.58 14.80
N PHE A 26 4.16 -6.09 13.61
CA PHE A 26 3.84 -5.26 12.43
C PHE A 26 2.62 -4.36 12.67
N ALA A 27 1.55 -4.91 13.27
CA ALA A 27 0.36 -4.13 13.62
C ALA A 27 0.62 -3.03 14.66
N ARG A 28 1.65 -3.20 15.50
CA ARG A 28 2.03 -2.25 16.56
C ARG A 28 3.08 -1.23 16.13
N ILE A 29 3.71 -1.40 14.97
CA ILE A 29 4.54 -0.35 14.37
C ILE A 29 3.60 0.83 14.11
N GLY A 30 3.76 1.91 14.85
CA GLY A 30 2.79 3.01 14.98
C GLY A 30 2.64 3.89 13.72
N TYR A 31 2.43 3.27 12.54
CA TYR A 31 2.14 4.00 11.32
C TYR A 31 0.82 4.75 11.45
N GLU A 32 0.84 6.06 11.22
CA GLU A 32 -0.36 6.80 10.90
C GLU A 32 -0.83 6.44 9.47
N LEU A 33 -2.09 6.68 9.17
CA LEU A 33 -2.66 6.37 7.85
C LEU A 33 -1.88 7.05 6.71
N LYS A 34 -1.47 8.32 6.91
CA LYS A 34 -0.68 9.06 5.93
C LYS A 34 0.67 8.40 5.61
N ASP A 35 1.35 7.86 6.64
CA ASP A 35 2.66 7.24 6.49
C ASP A 35 2.52 5.90 5.77
N ALA A 36 1.50 5.11 6.13
CA ALA A 36 1.19 3.87 5.44
C ALA A 36 0.82 4.09 3.96
N LEU A 37 0.03 5.12 3.66
CA LEU A 37 -0.29 5.48 2.29
C LEU A 37 0.93 6.01 1.53
N ALA A 38 1.81 6.77 2.19
CA ALA A 38 3.04 7.26 1.58
C ALA A 38 3.96 6.11 1.13
N ASP A 39 4.16 5.09 1.96
CA ASP A 39 4.95 3.90 1.59
C ASP A 39 4.39 3.18 0.34
N ILE A 40 3.07 3.12 0.20
CA ILE A 40 2.46 2.52 -1.00
C ILE A 40 2.65 3.42 -2.22
N VAL A 41 2.54 4.75 -2.06
CA VAL A 41 2.78 5.71 -3.14
C VAL A 41 4.25 5.70 -3.57
N ASP A 42 5.20 5.54 -2.64
CA ASP A 42 6.62 5.39 -2.97
C ASP A 42 6.87 4.15 -3.85
N ASN A 43 6.23 3.01 -3.53
CA ASN A 43 6.28 1.82 -4.39
C ASN A 43 5.70 2.10 -5.80
N ALA A 44 4.64 2.91 -5.90
CA ALA A 44 4.09 3.33 -7.19
C ALA A 44 5.09 4.20 -7.97
N ILE A 45 5.80 5.14 -7.30
CA ILE A 45 6.85 5.96 -7.90
C ILE A 45 7.99 5.07 -8.43
N ASP A 46 8.45 4.10 -7.65
CA ASP A 46 9.50 3.14 -8.05
C ASP A 46 9.05 2.29 -9.24
N SER A 47 7.78 1.95 -9.32
CA SER A 47 7.18 1.28 -10.48
C SER A 47 6.98 2.20 -11.69
N LYS A 48 7.42 3.49 -11.62
CA LYS A 48 7.30 4.52 -12.67
C LYS A 48 5.84 4.88 -12.98
N ALA A 49 4.97 4.80 -12.00
CA ALA A 49 3.61 5.30 -12.11
C ALA A 49 3.58 6.83 -12.33
N ARG A 50 2.59 7.28 -13.05
CA ARG A 50 2.28 8.69 -13.24
C ARG A 50 0.99 9.09 -12.54
N ASN A 51 0.14 8.12 -12.27
CA ASN A 51 -1.13 8.33 -11.61
C ASN A 51 -1.30 7.33 -10.49
N VAL A 52 -1.72 7.83 -9.33
CA VAL A 52 -2.12 7.02 -8.16
C VAL A 52 -3.49 7.48 -7.73
N GLU A 53 -4.39 6.52 -7.53
CA GLU A 53 -5.73 6.78 -7.00
C GLU A 53 -5.91 6.04 -5.68
N ILE A 54 -6.30 6.76 -4.64
CA ILE A 54 -6.61 6.23 -3.31
C ILE A 54 -8.11 6.35 -3.11
N VAL A 55 -8.79 5.23 -2.91
CA VAL A 55 -10.25 5.19 -2.77
C VAL A 55 -10.65 4.53 -1.46
N PHE A 56 -11.44 5.25 -0.68
CA PHE A 56 -12.11 4.76 0.50
C PHE A 56 -13.47 4.17 0.09
N HIS A 57 -13.63 2.85 0.22
CA HIS A 57 -14.86 2.15 -0.13
C HIS A 57 -15.79 2.09 1.07
N ARG A 58 -16.95 2.73 0.95
CA ARG A 58 -17.97 2.71 1.98
C ARG A 58 -18.89 1.52 1.78
N VAL A 59 -19.20 0.85 2.88
CA VAL A 59 -20.15 -0.24 2.96
C VAL A 59 -21.08 0.09 4.11
N GLU A 60 -22.34 0.41 3.81
CA GLU A 60 -23.28 0.90 4.81
C GLU A 60 -22.71 2.14 5.53
N ASN A 61 -22.70 2.14 6.86
CA ASN A 61 -22.20 3.25 7.68
C ASN A 61 -20.74 3.06 8.15
N ARG A 62 -19.86 2.49 7.33
CA ARG A 62 -18.44 2.28 7.67
C ARG A 62 -17.55 2.28 6.44
N ILE A 63 -16.24 2.45 6.67
CA ILE A 63 -15.23 2.19 5.64
C ILE A 63 -14.93 0.69 5.63
N GLY A 64 -15.32 0.00 4.56
CA GLY A 64 -15.13 -1.44 4.42
C GLY A 64 -13.78 -1.83 3.83
N ALA A 65 -13.20 -0.95 3.00
CA ALA A 65 -11.91 -1.19 2.35
C ALA A 65 -11.24 0.11 1.92
N VAL A 66 -9.93 0.07 1.70
CA VAL A 66 -9.16 1.12 1.01
C VAL A 66 -8.41 0.49 -0.13
N SER A 67 -8.52 1.05 -1.34
CA SER A 67 -7.72 0.65 -2.48
C SER A 67 -6.77 1.76 -2.88
N ILE A 68 -5.52 1.38 -3.16
CA ILE A 68 -4.48 2.25 -3.71
C ILE A 68 -4.06 1.64 -5.05
N ALA A 69 -4.29 2.38 -6.09
CA ALA A 69 -4.13 1.91 -7.46
C ALA A 69 -3.15 2.79 -8.23
N ASP A 70 -2.22 2.19 -8.96
CA ASP A 70 -1.23 2.88 -9.77
C ASP A 70 -1.23 2.40 -11.23
N ASP A 71 -0.73 3.22 -12.15
CA ASP A 71 -0.52 2.92 -13.56
C ASP A 71 0.96 2.60 -13.89
N GLY A 72 1.68 2.06 -12.94
CA GLY A 72 3.09 1.69 -13.08
C GLY A 72 3.33 0.47 -13.98
N ARG A 73 4.56 -0.05 -13.94
CA ARG A 73 4.99 -1.18 -14.80
C ARG A 73 4.25 -2.49 -14.56
N GLY A 74 3.54 -2.60 -13.43
CA GLY A 74 2.92 -3.85 -13.00
C GLY A 74 3.92 -4.99 -12.80
N MET A 75 3.43 -6.13 -12.35
CA MET A 75 4.23 -7.32 -12.06
C MET A 75 3.68 -8.53 -12.79
N THR A 76 4.56 -9.44 -13.19
CA THR A 76 4.19 -10.81 -13.61
C THR A 76 3.79 -11.61 -12.36
N ASP A 77 3.22 -12.80 -12.53
CA ASP A 77 2.89 -13.70 -11.42
C ASP A 77 4.14 -14.00 -10.55
N GLU A 78 5.25 -14.31 -11.19
CA GLU A 78 6.51 -14.56 -10.50
C GLU A 78 7.01 -13.32 -9.76
N GLY A 79 6.97 -12.14 -10.40
CA GLY A 79 7.34 -10.86 -9.78
C GLY A 79 6.46 -10.51 -8.59
N LEU A 80 5.15 -10.75 -8.71
CA LEU A 80 4.22 -10.51 -7.61
C LEU A 80 4.50 -11.45 -6.43
N ARG A 81 4.70 -12.76 -6.68
CA ARG A 81 5.06 -13.71 -5.63
C ARG A 81 6.37 -13.32 -4.93
N ALA A 82 7.37 -12.85 -5.68
CA ALA A 82 8.62 -12.34 -5.12
C ALA A 82 8.38 -11.09 -4.26
N ALA A 83 7.59 -10.13 -4.76
CA ALA A 83 7.24 -8.90 -4.02
C ALA A 83 6.43 -9.17 -2.75
N MET A 84 5.65 -10.25 -2.71
CA MET A 84 4.88 -10.66 -1.54
C MET A 84 5.72 -11.37 -0.47
N ARG A 85 6.94 -11.79 -0.72
CA ARG A 85 7.81 -12.38 0.32
C ARG A 85 8.16 -11.36 1.38
N PHE A 86 8.18 -11.78 2.65
CA PHE A 86 8.70 -10.97 3.74
C PHE A 86 10.24 -10.98 3.70
N ALA A 87 10.86 -9.81 3.79
CA ALA A 87 12.32 -9.65 3.79
C ALA A 87 13.04 -10.37 2.62
N GLY A 88 12.38 -10.48 1.48
CA GLY A 88 13.03 -11.00 0.27
C GLY A 88 14.10 -10.02 -0.20
N SER A 89 15.31 -10.53 -0.48
CA SER A 89 16.33 -9.77 -1.19
C SER A 89 15.87 -9.65 -2.66
N ASN A 90 15.28 -8.54 -3.02
CA ASN A 90 15.13 -8.16 -4.41
C ASN A 90 16.42 -7.43 -4.80
N ASP A 91 16.98 -7.74 -5.98
CA ASP A 91 17.99 -6.87 -6.62
C ASP A 91 17.29 -5.55 -6.95
N HIS A 92 17.45 -4.57 -6.07
CA HIS A 92 16.98 -3.21 -6.30
C HIS A 92 18.03 -2.47 -7.09
N ASP A 93 17.60 -1.74 -8.13
CA ASP A 93 18.46 -0.76 -8.79
C ASP A 93 18.90 0.32 -7.80
N ALA A 94 20.13 0.78 -7.91
CA ALA A 94 20.67 1.85 -7.07
C ALA A 94 19.84 3.14 -7.31
N GLY A 95 18.86 3.38 -6.46
CA GLY A 95 17.92 4.51 -6.57
C GLY A 95 16.46 4.17 -6.25
N ASP A 96 16.14 2.90 -6.02
CA ASP A 96 14.81 2.49 -5.56
C ASP A 96 14.62 2.84 -4.08
N LEU A 97 13.49 3.44 -3.74
CA LEU A 97 13.15 3.89 -2.38
C LEU A 97 12.88 2.71 -1.42
N GLY A 98 12.51 1.54 -1.97
CA GLY A 98 12.13 0.34 -1.22
C GLY A 98 13.28 -0.65 -0.95
N THR A 99 14.18 -0.35 -0.01
CA THR A 99 15.42 -1.12 0.22
C THR A 99 15.24 -2.52 0.83
N TYR A 100 14.13 -2.82 1.52
CA TYR A 100 14.02 -4.04 2.34
C TYR A 100 12.82 -4.94 2.05
N GLY A 101 11.97 -4.65 1.09
CA GLY A 101 10.78 -5.44 0.75
C GLY A 101 9.76 -5.59 1.91
N LEU A 102 9.90 -4.79 2.97
CA LEU A 102 9.05 -4.81 4.16
C LEU A 102 7.98 -3.70 4.15
N GLY A 103 8.25 -2.54 3.52
CA GLY A 103 7.40 -1.35 3.59
C GLY A 103 5.94 -1.64 3.23
N LEU A 104 5.69 -2.25 2.08
CA LEU A 104 4.33 -2.65 1.67
C LEU A 104 3.58 -3.44 2.76
N LYS A 105 4.24 -4.44 3.37
CA LYS A 105 3.58 -5.34 4.33
C LYS A 105 3.41 -4.67 5.68
N THR A 106 4.45 -4.02 6.21
CA THR A 106 4.38 -3.34 7.51
C THR A 106 3.40 -2.17 7.49
N ALA A 107 3.44 -1.34 6.44
CA ALA A 107 2.48 -0.28 6.23
C ALA A 107 1.05 -0.83 6.18
N SER A 108 0.81 -1.86 5.33
CA SER A 108 -0.51 -2.44 5.16
C SER A 108 -1.04 -3.11 6.44
N PHE A 109 -0.26 -3.94 7.12
CA PHE A 109 -0.70 -4.63 8.34
C PHE A 109 -0.85 -3.70 9.55
N SER A 110 -0.30 -2.49 9.49
CA SER A 110 -0.62 -1.45 10.46
C SER A 110 -2.04 -0.92 10.31
N GLN A 111 -2.68 -1.08 9.14
CA GLN A 111 -3.99 -0.53 8.80
C GLN A 111 -5.08 -1.60 8.62
N CYS A 112 -4.72 -2.84 8.24
CA CYS A 112 -5.68 -3.87 7.89
C CYS A 112 -5.24 -5.27 8.33
N ASP A 113 -6.18 -6.22 8.36
CA ASP A 113 -5.93 -7.64 8.64
C ASP A 113 -5.90 -8.49 7.36
N SER A 114 -6.21 -7.89 6.21
CA SER A 114 -6.17 -8.54 4.90
C SER A 114 -5.60 -7.60 3.85
N LEU A 115 -4.42 -7.94 3.35
CA LEU A 115 -3.71 -7.26 2.27
C LEU A 115 -3.84 -8.07 0.99
N THR A 116 -4.51 -7.54 -0.03
CA THR A 116 -4.53 -8.11 -1.37
C THR A 116 -3.75 -7.20 -2.31
N VAL A 117 -2.88 -7.78 -3.13
CA VAL A 117 -2.19 -7.09 -4.22
C VAL A 117 -2.59 -7.72 -5.54
N ILE A 118 -3.15 -6.92 -6.43
CA ILE A 118 -3.55 -7.32 -7.78
C ILE A 118 -2.66 -6.54 -8.73
N SER A 119 -1.95 -7.23 -9.61
CA SER A 119 -1.07 -6.57 -10.58
C SER A 119 -1.35 -7.06 -11.98
N ARG A 120 -1.26 -6.13 -12.93
CA ARG A 120 -1.46 -6.40 -14.35
C ARG A 120 -0.22 -6.02 -15.14
N LYS A 121 0.29 -6.94 -15.93
CA LYS A 121 1.42 -6.73 -16.83
C LYS A 121 1.19 -7.46 -18.14
N ASN A 122 1.36 -6.76 -19.26
CA ASN A 122 1.18 -7.32 -20.61
C ASN A 122 -0.19 -7.99 -20.83
N GLY A 123 -1.25 -7.44 -20.23
CA GLY A 123 -2.61 -7.96 -20.32
C GLY A 123 -2.92 -9.14 -19.37
N ALA A 124 -1.92 -9.75 -18.73
CA ALA A 124 -2.13 -10.79 -17.73
C ALA A 124 -2.32 -10.17 -16.34
N THR A 125 -3.28 -10.70 -15.58
CA THR A 125 -3.56 -10.29 -14.20
C THR A 125 -3.14 -11.39 -13.25
N SER A 126 -2.45 -11.03 -12.18
CA SER A 126 -2.08 -11.90 -11.08
C SER A 126 -2.48 -11.26 -9.77
N ALA A 127 -2.84 -12.06 -8.77
CA ALA A 127 -3.20 -11.54 -7.46
C ALA A 127 -2.76 -12.48 -6.34
N CYS A 128 -2.29 -11.87 -5.25
CA CYS A 128 -1.93 -12.57 -4.02
C CYS A 128 -2.55 -11.87 -2.82
N ARG A 129 -2.88 -12.64 -1.78
CA ARG A 129 -3.45 -12.11 -0.55
C ARG A 129 -2.75 -12.68 0.67
N TRP A 130 -2.31 -11.78 1.52
CA TRP A 130 -1.91 -12.07 2.89
C TRP A 130 -3.06 -11.76 3.85
N THR A 131 -3.27 -12.64 4.82
CA THR A 131 -4.14 -12.40 5.97
C THR A 131 -3.38 -12.60 7.27
N LYS A 132 -3.78 -11.94 8.35
CA LYS A 132 -3.16 -12.17 9.67
C LYS A 132 -3.26 -13.62 10.09
N GLU A 133 -4.38 -14.28 9.78
CA GLU A 133 -4.59 -15.69 10.09
C GLU A 133 -3.61 -16.59 9.31
N GLY A 134 -3.44 -16.37 8.00
CA GLY A 134 -2.51 -17.14 7.17
C GLY A 134 -1.06 -16.97 7.62
N ILE A 135 -0.65 -15.74 7.96
CA ILE A 135 0.68 -15.49 8.52
C ILE A 135 0.83 -16.21 9.87
N GLY A 136 -0.18 -16.08 10.75
CA GLY A 136 -0.16 -16.68 12.08
C GLY A 136 -0.13 -18.21 12.09
N ALA A 137 -0.70 -18.86 11.05
CA ALA A 137 -0.72 -20.30 10.93
C ALA A 137 0.62 -20.86 10.44
N ASP A 138 1.04 -20.49 9.25
CA ASP A 138 2.18 -21.11 8.57
C ASP A 138 2.91 -20.20 7.57
N TRP A 139 2.75 -18.89 7.66
CA TRP A 139 3.27 -17.92 6.70
C TRP A 139 2.75 -18.14 5.26
N SER A 140 1.51 -18.63 5.14
CA SER A 140 0.91 -18.85 3.83
C SER A 140 0.33 -17.58 3.22
N CYS A 141 0.54 -17.41 1.92
CA CYS A 141 -0.03 -16.36 1.10
C CYS A 141 -0.95 -17.00 0.05
N ASP A 142 -2.19 -16.55 -0.01
CA ASP A 142 -3.14 -17.04 -1.01
C ASP A 142 -2.76 -16.52 -2.39
N VAL A 143 -2.80 -17.40 -3.38
CA VAL A 143 -2.82 -17.02 -4.79
C VAL A 143 -4.27 -17.00 -5.25
N LEU A 144 -4.73 -15.88 -5.77
CA LEU A 144 -6.11 -15.68 -6.13
C LEU A 144 -6.35 -16.02 -7.60
N ASP A 145 -7.59 -16.36 -7.90
CA ASP A 145 -8.02 -16.64 -9.26
C ASP A 145 -7.86 -15.40 -10.17
N PRO A 146 -7.13 -15.52 -11.30
CA PRO A 146 -6.85 -14.38 -12.17
C PRO A 146 -8.09 -13.75 -12.82
N GLU A 147 -9.15 -14.53 -13.09
CA GLU A 147 -10.38 -13.99 -13.68
C GLU A 147 -11.13 -13.15 -12.65
N GLN A 148 -11.24 -13.65 -11.43
CA GLN A 148 -11.86 -12.89 -10.34
C GLN A 148 -11.05 -11.64 -10.03
N ALA A 149 -9.73 -11.74 -9.93
CA ALA A 149 -8.83 -10.61 -9.75
C ALA A 149 -8.98 -9.58 -10.86
N SER A 150 -9.12 -10.02 -12.11
CA SER A 150 -9.32 -9.14 -13.26
C SER A 150 -10.64 -8.37 -13.22
N ARG A 151 -11.67 -8.92 -12.58
CA ARG A 151 -12.97 -8.23 -12.36
C ARG A 151 -12.88 -7.19 -11.25
N VAL A 152 -12.08 -7.45 -10.22
CA VAL A 152 -11.86 -6.54 -9.09
C VAL A 152 -10.89 -5.42 -9.45
N TYR A 153 -9.94 -5.68 -10.34
CA TYR A 153 -8.91 -4.73 -10.74
C TYR A 153 -9.44 -3.33 -11.13
N PRO A 154 -10.52 -3.21 -11.95
CA PRO A 154 -11.07 -1.90 -12.30
C PRO A 154 -11.79 -1.18 -11.17
N LEU A 155 -12.13 -1.86 -10.07
CA LEU A 155 -12.86 -1.25 -8.95
C LEU A 155 -12.02 -0.20 -8.21
N GLY A 156 -10.69 -0.28 -8.29
CA GLY A 156 -9.77 0.72 -7.77
C GLY A 156 -9.74 2.00 -8.60
N TYR A 157 -10.11 1.95 -9.87
CA TYR A 157 -9.90 3.00 -10.84
C TYR A 157 -11.19 3.58 -11.39
N SER A 158 -11.38 4.86 -11.22
CA SER A 158 -12.55 5.51 -11.81
C SER A 158 -12.28 6.16 -13.17
N ARG A 159 -11.09 6.63 -13.46
CA ARG A 159 -10.83 7.50 -14.62
C ARG A 159 -9.41 7.49 -15.20
N VAL A 160 -8.53 6.60 -14.84
CA VAL A 160 -7.17 6.62 -15.42
C VAL A 160 -7.13 5.83 -16.73
N PRO A 161 -6.95 6.46 -17.90
CA PRO A 161 -7.14 5.82 -19.20
C PRO A 161 -6.14 4.71 -19.57
N ARG A 162 -5.02 4.57 -18.86
CA ARG A 162 -3.92 3.65 -19.21
C ARG A 162 -3.92 2.31 -18.47
N ILE A 163 -4.84 2.09 -17.57
CA ILE A 163 -4.85 0.96 -16.64
C ILE A 163 -5.21 -0.39 -17.27
N ASN A 164 -5.68 -0.38 -18.49
CA ASN A 164 -6.04 -1.63 -19.15
C ASN A 164 -4.84 -2.52 -19.51
N ALA A 165 -3.61 -2.00 -19.47
CA ALA A 165 -2.42 -2.73 -19.86
C ALA A 165 -1.49 -3.10 -18.69
N THR A 166 -1.18 -2.15 -17.81
CA THR A 166 -0.23 -2.35 -16.70
C THR A 166 -0.62 -1.53 -15.47
N GLY A 167 -0.23 -1.98 -14.30
CA GLY A 167 -0.42 -1.28 -13.03
C GLY A 167 -0.59 -2.22 -11.86
N THR A 168 -0.78 -1.65 -10.68
CA THR A 168 -0.99 -2.42 -9.46
C THR A 168 -2.11 -1.81 -8.62
N VAL A 169 -2.89 -2.67 -7.98
CA VAL A 169 -3.87 -2.30 -6.96
C VAL A 169 -3.48 -2.97 -5.66
N VAL A 170 -3.25 -2.17 -4.64
CA VAL A 170 -3.14 -2.60 -3.25
C VAL A 170 -4.50 -2.41 -2.61
N LEU A 171 -5.07 -3.47 -2.06
CA LEU A 171 -6.39 -3.45 -1.44
C LEU A 171 -6.28 -3.86 0.03
N TRP A 172 -6.66 -2.95 0.92
CA TRP A 172 -6.77 -3.16 2.35
C TRP A 172 -8.20 -3.49 2.73
N GLN A 173 -8.41 -4.63 3.36
CA GLN A 173 -9.72 -5.08 3.84
C GLN A 173 -9.61 -5.50 5.31
N ARG A 174 -10.72 -5.56 6.01
CA ARG A 174 -10.77 -5.77 7.47
C ARG A 174 -9.87 -4.74 8.16
N LEU A 175 -10.25 -3.48 7.99
CA LEU A 175 -9.52 -2.33 8.53
C LEU A 175 -9.58 -2.37 10.06
N ASN A 176 -8.46 -2.04 10.71
CA ASN A 176 -8.32 -2.10 12.16
C ASN A 176 -8.09 -0.73 12.83
N ARG A 177 -8.07 0.37 12.05
CA ARG A 177 -7.83 1.74 12.53
C ARG A 177 -8.78 2.79 11.96
N LEU A 178 -9.67 2.42 11.05
CA LEU A 178 -10.66 3.32 10.46
C LEU A 178 -12.06 2.99 11.02
N ASP A 179 -12.13 2.85 12.36
CA ASP A 179 -13.42 2.79 13.04
C ASP A 179 -14.01 4.19 13.09
N VAL A 180 -15.23 4.31 12.57
CA VAL A 180 -15.96 5.57 12.51
C VAL A 180 -16.98 5.58 13.65
N GLU A 181 -16.75 6.45 14.64
CA GLU A 181 -17.76 6.79 15.63
C GLU A 181 -18.56 7.99 15.12
N GLY A 182 -19.79 7.79 14.68
CA GLY A 182 -20.68 8.87 14.22
C GLY A 182 -20.99 8.85 12.72
N ASP A 183 -21.02 10.03 12.10
CA ASP A 183 -21.36 10.20 10.68
C ASP A 183 -20.15 9.86 9.80
N VAL A 184 -20.31 8.84 8.97
CA VAL A 184 -19.26 8.38 8.03
C VAL A 184 -18.93 9.44 6.99
N ASP A 185 -19.89 10.23 6.55
CA ASP A 185 -19.67 11.25 5.53
C ASP A 185 -18.82 12.40 6.07
N GLU A 186 -19.08 12.82 7.31
CA GLU A 186 -18.28 13.83 8.00
C GLU A 186 -16.85 13.31 8.22
N PHE A 187 -16.71 12.12 8.81
CA PHE A 187 -15.41 11.48 9.03
C PHE A 187 -14.59 11.37 7.74
N VAL A 188 -15.20 10.84 6.67
CA VAL A 188 -14.51 10.68 5.38
C VAL A 188 -14.11 12.04 4.80
N SER A 189 -14.96 13.06 4.89
CA SER A 189 -14.67 14.39 4.40
C SER A 189 -13.48 15.03 5.13
N GLU A 190 -13.42 14.90 6.45
CA GLU A 190 -12.33 15.37 7.27
C GLU A 190 -11.02 14.63 6.99
N GLU A 191 -11.09 13.29 6.93
CA GLU A 191 -9.90 12.47 6.69
C GLU A 191 -9.32 12.70 5.29
N LEU A 192 -10.17 12.79 4.25
CA LEU A 192 -9.72 13.15 2.90
C LEU A 192 -9.06 14.53 2.86
N SER A 193 -9.60 15.51 3.60
CA SER A 193 -9.03 16.86 3.66
C SER A 193 -7.68 16.88 4.38
N ARG A 194 -7.54 16.09 5.45
CA ARG A 194 -6.27 15.91 6.18
C ARG A 194 -5.23 15.23 5.31
N LEU A 195 -5.60 14.14 4.64
CA LEU A 195 -4.71 13.39 3.74
C LEU A 195 -4.29 14.23 2.52
N GLU A 196 -5.19 15.04 1.96
CA GLU A 196 -4.87 15.95 0.85
C GLU A 196 -3.73 16.89 1.23
N LEU A 197 -3.78 17.49 2.43
CA LEU A 197 -2.73 18.36 2.92
C LEU A 197 -1.43 17.60 3.19
N GLN A 198 -1.51 16.47 3.91
CA GLN A 198 -0.34 15.71 4.36
C GLN A 198 0.41 15.07 3.19
N LEU A 199 -0.28 14.37 2.30
CA LEU A 199 0.33 13.76 1.11
C LEU A 199 0.77 14.83 0.10
N GLY A 200 0.04 15.94 0.01
CA GLY A 200 0.43 17.10 -0.78
C GLY A 200 1.76 17.71 -0.34
N LEU A 201 2.04 17.66 0.98
CA LEU A 201 3.30 18.08 1.57
C LEU A 201 4.43 17.05 1.32
N ILE A 202 4.16 15.76 1.56
CA ILE A 202 5.15 14.68 1.38
C ILE A 202 5.61 14.62 -0.08
N PHE A 203 4.67 14.62 -1.02
CA PHE A 203 4.93 14.44 -2.45
C PHE A 203 5.01 15.76 -3.23
N HIS A 204 5.18 16.92 -2.57
CA HIS A 204 5.13 18.22 -3.22
C HIS A 204 6.03 18.36 -4.45
N ARG A 205 7.25 17.78 -4.43
CA ARG A 205 8.18 17.83 -5.56
C ARG A 205 7.68 17.04 -6.77
N PHE A 206 7.11 15.86 -6.54
CA PHE A 206 6.57 15.00 -7.61
C PHE A 206 5.27 15.59 -8.19
N LEU A 207 4.43 16.16 -7.35
CA LEU A 207 3.18 16.82 -7.74
C LEU A 207 3.47 18.12 -8.47
N GLY A 208 4.38 18.94 -7.95
CA GLY A 208 4.68 20.26 -8.47
C GLY A 208 5.35 20.24 -9.86
N ASN A 209 6.19 19.24 -10.13
CA ASN A 209 6.83 19.09 -11.44
C ASN A 209 6.02 18.23 -12.44
N GLY A 210 4.81 17.81 -12.07
CA GLY A 210 3.90 17.02 -12.91
C GLY A 210 4.35 15.58 -13.18
N ARG A 211 5.32 15.06 -12.44
CA ARG A 211 5.77 13.66 -12.58
C ARG A 211 4.77 12.66 -12.01
N LEU A 212 3.99 13.08 -11.02
CA LEU A 212 2.99 12.25 -10.34
C LEU A 212 1.68 13.03 -10.21
N ASN A 213 0.57 12.34 -10.41
CA ASN A 213 -0.76 12.79 -10.02
C ASN A 213 -1.29 11.85 -8.97
N ILE A 214 -1.73 12.37 -7.84
CA ILE A 214 -2.42 11.59 -6.81
C ILE A 214 -3.84 12.13 -6.71
N SER A 215 -4.81 11.24 -6.59
CA SER A 215 -6.21 11.58 -6.33
C SER A 215 -6.75 10.78 -5.15
N LEU A 216 -7.61 11.42 -4.37
CA LEU A 216 -8.33 10.83 -3.25
C LEU A 216 -9.82 10.80 -3.57
N ALA A 217 -10.48 9.71 -3.28
CA ALA A 217 -11.94 9.59 -3.43
C ALA A 217 -12.55 8.75 -2.31
N ALA A 218 -13.83 8.95 -2.06
CA ALA A 218 -14.67 8.01 -1.35
C ALA A 218 -15.82 7.60 -2.26
N ARG A 219 -16.24 6.34 -2.17
CA ARG A 219 -17.40 5.83 -2.91
C ARG A 219 -18.14 4.78 -2.12
N ASP A 220 -19.42 4.71 -2.32
CA ASP A 220 -20.23 3.55 -1.91
C ASP A 220 -19.95 2.39 -2.87
N VAL A 221 -19.91 1.17 -2.35
CA VAL A 221 -19.62 -0.02 -3.17
C VAL A 221 -20.63 -0.18 -4.30
N ASP A 222 -21.88 0.22 -4.07
CA ASP A 222 -23.00 0.06 -5.00
C ASP A 222 -23.34 1.34 -5.79
N SER A 223 -22.56 2.43 -5.65
CA SER A 223 -22.87 3.70 -6.28
C SER A 223 -21.78 4.20 -7.24
N ALA A 224 -22.16 5.15 -8.07
CA ALA A 224 -21.20 5.86 -8.91
C ALA A 224 -20.21 6.62 -8.04
N LEU A 225 -18.95 6.70 -8.49
CA LEU A 225 -17.88 7.43 -7.82
C LEU A 225 -18.23 8.89 -7.58
N ALA A 226 -17.98 9.35 -6.37
CA ALA A 226 -17.77 10.76 -6.14
C ALA A 226 -16.54 11.23 -6.97
N PHE A 227 -16.55 12.49 -7.41
CA PHE A 227 -15.43 13.02 -8.18
C PHE A 227 -14.15 12.99 -7.36
N PRO A 228 -13.06 12.34 -7.84
CA PRO A 228 -11.82 12.29 -7.11
C PRO A 228 -11.24 13.69 -6.92
N ARG A 229 -10.75 13.98 -5.71
CA ARG A 229 -10.00 15.19 -5.38
C ARG A 229 -8.56 14.99 -5.84
N LYS A 230 -8.10 15.80 -6.77
CA LYS A 230 -6.69 15.77 -7.18
C LYS A 230 -5.84 16.52 -6.15
N LEU A 231 -4.79 15.88 -5.65
CA LEU A 231 -3.86 16.50 -4.73
C LEU A 231 -3.10 17.66 -5.38
N ARG A 232 -2.88 18.70 -4.60
CA ARG A 232 -2.02 19.83 -4.96
C ARG A 232 -0.70 19.73 -4.21
N ALA A 233 0.37 20.21 -4.85
CA ALA A 233 1.64 20.35 -4.16
C ALA A 233 1.54 21.41 -3.07
N HIS A 234 1.92 21.06 -1.86
CA HIS A 234 2.12 21.99 -0.76
C HIS A 234 3.62 22.13 -0.50
N ASP A 235 4.25 23.14 -1.13
CA ASP A 235 5.67 23.42 -0.88
C ASP A 235 5.83 24.10 0.49
N PRO A 236 6.46 23.45 1.48
CA PRO A 236 6.61 24.02 2.81
C PRO A 236 7.59 25.17 2.86
N PHE A 237 8.41 25.35 1.84
CA PHE A 237 9.46 26.37 1.76
C PHE A 237 9.12 27.54 0.85
N GLY A 238 8.07 27.43 0.05
CA GLY A 238 7.62 28.45 -0.89
C GLY A 238 8.68 28.80 -1.93
N TYR A 239 9.57 27.88 -2.27
CA TYR A 239 10.52 28.10 -3.36
C TYR A 239 9.74 28.16 -4.65
N ALA A 240 9.62 29.37 -5.21
CA ALA A 240 9.16 29.52 -6.57
C ALA A 240 10.01 28.64 -7.47
N HIS A 241 9.36 27.84 -8.30
CA HIS A 241 10.04 26.96 -9.25
C HIS A 241 11.02 27.80 -10.09
N ALA A 242 12.31 27.61 -9.84
CA ALA A 242 13.38 28.16 -10.68
C ALA A 242 13.58 27.23 -11.89
#